data_dbbc539d8fc343159658d436498b855d
#
_entry.id   dbbc539d8fc343159658d436498b855d
#
_cell.length_a   1.000
_cell.length_b   1.000
_cell.length_c   1.000
_cell.angle_alpha   90.00
_cell.angle_beta   90.00
_cell.angle_gamma   90.00
#
_symmetry.space_group_name_H-M   'P 1'
#
loop_
_entity.id
_entity.type
_entity.pdbx_description
1 polymer ?
#
loop_
_entity_poly.entity_id
_entity_poly.type
_entity_poly.pdbx_seq_one_letter_code
_entity_poly.pdbx_strand_id
1 'polypeptide(L)'
;FSQTSINRYAYICNMETNVSRWTVQAVKDFDLPYEYMFDAGKIWEEHIHPDDCKKYEEDIEAVFSGKKECHDLTYRVRLKNGEYVKCRCEGYVLKGRTAKEPNLFAGILTRVDDAVNYEER
;
A
#
# COMPACT_ATOMS: atom_id res chain seq x y z
N PHE A 1 2.47 -1.42 26.46
CA PHE A 1 2.28 -1.55 25.93
C PHE A 1 2.67 -1.92 25.12
N SER A 2 2.76 -2.12 25.26
CA SER A 2 3.00 -2.38 24.58
C SER A 2 3.31 -2.89 23.65
N GLN A 3 3.56 -3.59 23.44
CA GLN A 3 3.70 -4.05 22.50
C GLN A 3 2.90 -3.97 21.69
N THR A 4 2.57 -3.21 21.54
CA THR A 4 1.63 -3.03 20.52
C THR A 4 2.31 -3.20 19.23
N SER A 5 1.97 -4.20 18.52
CA SER A 5 2.50 -4.39 17.21
C SER A 5 2.03 -3.22 16.37
N ILE A 6 2.93 -2.68 15.58
CA ILE A 6 2.57 -1.67 14.60
C ILE A 6 1.77 -2.37 13.53
N ASN A 7 0.54 -1.90 13.33
CA ASN A 7 -0.32 -2.48 12.30
C ASN A 7 -0.65 -1.48 11.19
N ARG A 8 0.07 -0.36 11.15
CA ARG A 8 -0.09 0.65 10.12
C ARG A 8 1.24 0.97 9.47
N TYR A 9 1.19 1.17 8.16
CA TYR A 9 2.38 1.44 7.37
C TYR A 9 2.10 2.60 6.43
N ALA A 10 3.03 3.54 6.34
CA ALA A 10 2.88 4.70 5.46
C ALA A 10 3.69 4.51 4.19
N TYR A 11 3.19 5.04 3.09
CA TYR A 11 3.92 5.04 1.84
C TYR A 11 3.62 6.32 1.07
N ILE A 12 4.57 6.69 0.20
CA ILE A 12 4.39 7.83 -0.68
C ILE A 12 5.03 7.49 -2.02
N CYS A 13 4.34 7.80 -3.10
CA CYS A 13 4.78 7.46 -4.45
C CYS A 13 4.77 8.69 -5.33
N ASN A 14 5.84 8.88 -6.10
CA ASN A 14 5.88 9.89 -7.14
C ASN A 14 5.18 9.31 -8.36
N MET A 15 4.03 9.88 -8.74
CA MET A 15 3.21 9.28 -9.80
C MET A 15 3.83 9.44 -11.19
N GLU A 16 4.77 10.38 -11.34
CA GLU A 16 5.43 10.58 -12.63
C GLU A 16 6.53 9.53 -12.85
N THR A 17 7.33 9.27 -11.82
CA THR A 17 8.44 8.34 -11.93
C THR A 17 8.10 6.93 -11.48
N ASN A 18 6.99 6.78 -10.78
CA ASN A 18 6.57 5.51 -10.16
C ASN A 18 7.61 4.99 -9.17
N VAL A 19 8.31 5.90 -8.51
CA VAL A 19 9.22 5.58 -7.40
C VAL A 19 8.47 5.83 -6.11
N SER A 20 8.47 4.84 -5.23
CA SER A 20 7.81 5.00 -3.94
C SER A 20 8.77 4.76 -2.80
N ARG A 21 8.40 5.33 -1.65
CA ARG A 21 9.10 5.12 -0.40
C ARG A 21 8.13 4.51 0.60
N TRP A 22 8.56 3.45 1.25
CA TRP A 22 7.77 2.76 2.27
C TRP A 22 8.50 2.82 3.59
N THR A 23 7.75 2.77 4.71
CA THR A 23 8.37 2.77 6.02
C THR A 23 9.26 1.53 6.18
N VAL A 24 10.28 1.67 7.02
CA VAL A 24 11.19 0.56 7.27
C VAL A 24 10.46 -0.66 7.81
N GLN A 25 9.44 -0.43 8.65
CA GLN A 25 8.68 -1.54 9.20
C GLN A 25 7.94 -2.33 8.12
N ALA A 26 7.42 -1.64 7.10
CA ALA A 26 6.77 -2.31 5.98
C ALA A 26 7.77 -3.16 5.20
N VAL A 27 8.96 -2.63 4.99
CA VAL A 27 10.01 -3.36 4.29
C VAL A 27 10.31 -4.67 5.02
N LYS A 28 10.38 -4.62 6.34
CA LYS A 28 10.66 -5.80 7.14
C LYS A 28 9.50 -6.79 7.15
N ASP A 29 8.29 -6.30 7.41
CA ASP A 29 7.14 -7.18 7.61
C ASP A 29 6.71 -7.88 6.34
N PHE A 30 6.80 -7.18 5.21
CA PHE A 30 6.37 -7.73 3.93
C PHE A 30 7.53 -8.23 3.08
N ASP A 31 8.75 -8.11 3.59
CA ASP A 31 9.95 -8.53 2.87
C ASP A 31 10.06 -7.82 1.52
N LEU A 32 9.92 -6.49 1.56
CA LEU A 32 10.09 -5.69 0.36
C LEU A 32 11.58 -5.54 0.05
N PRO A 33 11.95 -5.38 -1.22
CA PRO A 33 13.37 -5.34 -1.58
C PRO A 33 14.10 -4.12 -1.05
N TYR A 34 13.44 -2.95 -1.05
CA TYR A 34 14.09 -1.71 -0.65
C TYR A 34 13.07 -0.76 -0.07
N GLU A 35 13.56 0.22 0.70
CA GLU A 35 12.73 1.30 1.21
C GLU A 35 12.25 2.19 0.06
N TYR A 36 13.15 2.46 -0.90
CA TYR A 36 12.82 3.20 -2.12
C TYR A 36 12.73 2.20 -3.27
N MET A 37 11.59 2.16 -3.96
CA MET A 37 11.37 1.16 -5.00
C MET A 37 10.95 1.82 -6.29
N PHE A 38 11.64 1.44 -7.38
CA PHE A 38 11.20 1.74 -8.73
C PHE A 38 10.10 0.76 -9.11
N ASP A 39 9.13 1.22 -9.91
CA ASP A 39 8.03 0.38 -10.36
C ASP A 39 7.36 -0.28 -9.17
N ALA A 40 7.12 0.52 -8.15
CA ALA A 40 6.69 0.03 -6.85
C ALA A 40 5.34 -0.66 -6.90
N GLY A 41 4.45 -0.22 -7.77
CA GLY A 41 3.14 -0.84 -7.90
C GLY A 41 3.25 -2.30 -8.30
N LYS A 42 4.16 -2.60 -9.22
CA LYS A 42 4.35 -3.96 -9.67
C LYS A 42 4.97 -4.83 -8.58
N ILE A 43 5.97 -4.28 -7.88
CA ILE A 43 6.60 -5.02 -6.78
C ILE A 43 5.57 -5.32 -5.70
N TRP A 44 4.77 -4.32 -5.35
CA TRP A 44 3.74 -4.48 -4.32
C TRP A 44 2.71 -5.52 -4.74
N GLU A 45 2.31 -5.49 -6.02
CA GLU A 45 1.31 -6.42 -6.52
C GLU A 45 1.76 -7.88 -6.37
N GLU A 46 3.07 -8.12 -6.45
CA GLU A 46 3.60 -9.47 -6.26
C GLU A 46 3.36 -10.01 -4.85
N HIS A 47 3.09 -9.12 -3.90
CA HIS A 47 2.81 -9.51 -2.52
C HIS A 47 1.32 -9.67 -2.26
N ILE A 48 0.48 -9.29 -3.21
CA ILE A 48 -0.98 -9.37 -3.06
C ILE A 48 -1.44 -10.77 -3.45
N HIS A 49 -2.39 -11.30 -2.66
CA HIS A 49 -2.95 -12.62 -2.95
C HIS A 49 -3.49 -12.65 -4.38
N PRO A 50 -3.22 -13.73 -5.13
CA PRO A 50 -3.65 -13.80 -6.55
C PRO A 50 -5.12 -13.49 -6.77
N ASP A 51 -6.00 -13.93 -5.88
CA ASP A 51 -7.43 -13.69 -6.03
C ASP A 51 -7.82 -12.23 -5.87
N ASP A 52 -6.93 -11.42 -5.30
CA ASP A 52 -7.21 -10.01 -5.06
C ASP A 52 -6.49 -9.10 -6.05
N CYS A 53 -5.61 -9.64 -6.89
CA CYS A 53 -4.81 -8.82 -7.80
C CYS A 53 -5.65 -8.05 -8.80
N LYS A 54 -6.71 -8.68 -9.32
CA LYS A 54 -7.51 -8.03 -10.35
C LYS A 54 -8.18 -6.77 -9.84
N LYS A 55 -8.79 -6.84 -8.65
CA LYS A 55 -9.44 -5.66 -8.10
C LYS A 55 -8.44 -4.57 -7.75
N TYR A 56 -7.24 -4.97 -7.31
CA TYR A 56 -6.17 -4.02 -7.03
C TYR A 56 -5.74 -3.31 -8.32
N GLU A 57 -5.48 -4.07 -9.38
CA GLU A 57 -5.03 -3.51 -10.65
C GLU A 57 -6.04 -2.53 -11.21
N GLU A 58 -7.32 -2.90 -11.17
CA GLU A 58 -8.36 -2.05 -11.71
C GLU A 58 -8.46 -0.72 -10.97
N ASP A 59 -8.36 -0.77 -9.65
CA ASP A 59 -8.49 0.43 -8.86
C ASP A 59 -7.26 1.33 -8.97
N ILE A 60 -6.07 0.74 -8.95
CA ILE A 60 -4.83 1.51 -9.10
C ILE A 60 -4.75 2.14 -10.48
N GLU A 61 -5.20 1.42 -11.52
CA GLU A 61 -5.21 1.98 -12.85
C GLU A 61 -6.14 3.18 -12.93
N ALA A 62 -7.30 3.10 -12.27
CA ALA A 62 -8.23 4.22 -12.25
C ALA A 62 -7.61 5.45 -11.57
N VAL A 63 -6.84 5.23 -10.50
CA VAL A 63 -6.17 6.32 -9.80
C VAL A 63 -5.08 6.94 -10.67
N PHE A 64 -4.23 6.10 -11.26
CA PHE A 64 -3.10 6.61 -12.04
C PHE A 64 -3.53 7.22 -13.38
N SER A 65 -4.68 6.83 -13.90
CA SER A 65 -5.21 7.41 -15.13
C SER A 65 -6.00 8.70 -14.89
N GLY A 66 -6.19 9.08 -13.62
CA GLY A 66 -6.89 10.31 -13.27
C GLY A 66 -8.39 10.17 -13.10
N LYS A 67 -8.92 8.95 -13.20
CA LYS A 67 -10.36 8.73 -13.03
C LYS A 67 -10.79 8.81 -11.58
N LYS A 68 -9.88 8.52 -10.65
CA LYS A 68 -10.14 8.56 -9.22
C LYS A 68 -9.00 9.30 -8.53
N GLU A 69 -9.32 9.93 -7.41
CA GLU A 69 -8.30 10.63 -6.62
C GLU A 69 -8.00 9.91 -5.31
N CYS A 70 -8.67 8.81 -5.04
CA CYS A 70 -8.39 8.03 -3.84
C CYS A 70 -8.47 6.54 -4.13
N HIS A 71 -7.77 5.79 -3.32
CA HIS A 71 -7.71 4.33 -3.39
C HIS A 71 -8.08 3.83 -1.99
N ASP A 72 -9.19 3.15 -1.87
CA ASP A 72 -9.64 2.62 -0.59
C ASP A 72 -10.08 1.18 -0.85
N LEU A 73 -9.17 0.25 -0.58
CA LEU A 73 -9.40 -1.14 -0.95
C LEU A 73 -8.83 -2.06 0.13
N THR A 74 -9.52 -3.14 0.37
CA THR A 74 -9.06 -4.18 1.29
C THR A 74 -8.66 -5.40 0.48
N TYR A 75 -7.47 -5.93 0.76
CA TYR A 75 -6.96 -7.10 0.06
C TYR A 75 -5.96 -7.83 0.95
N ARG A 76 -5.63 -9.07 0.56
CA ARG A 76 -4.70 -9.89 1.32
C ARG A 76 -3.29 -9.68 0.84
N VAL A 77 -2.36 -9.51 1.78
CA VAL A 77 -0.95 -9.25 1.48
C VAL A 77 -0.08 -10.27 2.19
N ARG A 78 0.92 -10.77 1.50
CA ARG A 78 1.82 -11.79 2.02
C ARG A 78 2.89 -11.16 2.91
N LEU A 79 3.00 -11.70 4.12
CA LEU A 79 4.07 -11.33 5.03
C LEU A 79 5.36 -12.08 4.68
N LYS A 80 6.45 -11.69 5.32
CA LYS A 80 7.74 -12.32 5.10
C LYS A 80 7.71 -13.83 5.33
N ASN A 81 6.93 -14.28 6.31
CA ASN A 81 6.83 -15.71 6.63
C ASN A 81 5.94 -16.49 5.67
N GLY A 82 5.37 -15.82 4.67
CA GLY A 82 4.51 -16.47 3.68
C GLY A 82 3.03 -16.44 4.00
N GLU A 83 2.66 -16.03 5.20
CA GLU A 83 1.25 -15.93 5.57
C GLU A 83 0.62 -14.69 4.97
N TYR A 84 -0.67 -14.78 4.65
CA TYR A 84 -1.42 -13.63 4.15
C TYR A 84 -2.19 -12.98 5.28
N VAL A 85 -2.17 -11.65 5.31
CA VAL A 85 -2.96 -10.87 6.25
C VAL A 85 -3.84 -9.91 5.46
N LYS A 86 -5.01 -9.64 6.00
CA LYS A 86 -5.93 -8.71 5.36
C LYS A 86 -5.50 -7.28 5.69
N CYS A 87 -5.39 -6.46 4.68
CA CYS A 87 -4.97 -5.08 4.83
C CYS A 87 -5.95 -4.16 4.14
N ARG A 88 -6.18 -2.99 4.74
CA ARG A 88 -6.93 -1.93 4.10
C ARG A 88 -5.94 -0.85 3.69
N CYS A 89 -5.98 -0.50 2.41
CA CYS A 89 -5.10 0.51 1.87
C CYS A 89 -5.90 1.76 1.55
N GLU A 90 -5.55 2.88 2.19
CA GLU A 90 -6.21 4.16 1.97
C GLU A 90 -5.19 5.14 1.45
N GLY A 91 -5.26 5.45 0.16
CA GLY A 91 -4.33 6.35 -0.49
C GLY A 91 -5.03 7.47 -1.20
N TYR A 92 -4.34 8.60 -1.35
CA TYR A 92 -4.88 9.80 -1.95
C TYR A 92 -3.89 10.42 -2.90
N VAL A 93 -4.42 11.02 -3.97
CA VAL A 93 -3.60 11.78 -4.91
C VAL A 93 -3.42 13.19 -4.37
N LEU A 94 -2.16 13.61 -4.24
CA LEU A 94 -1.79 14.96 -3.85
C LEU A 94 -1.26 15.63 -5.10
N LYS A 95 -2.03 16.57 -5.63
CA LYS A 95 -1.66 17.20 -6.91
C LYS A 95 -0.54 18.21 -6.73
N GLY A 96 0.36 18.26 -7.71
CA GLY A 96 1.42 19.23 -7.70
C GLY A 96 0.82 20.65 -7.82
N ARG A 97 1.53 21.61 -7.24
CA ARG A 97 1.06 23.00 -7.26
C ARG A 97 1.17 23.64 -8.64
N THR A 98 2.10 23.16 -9.44
CA THR A 98 2.33 23.68 -10.78
C THR A 98 2.44 22.48 -11.73
N ALA A 99 2.43 22.78 -13.03
CA ALA A 99 2.58 21.75 -14.04
C ALA A 99 3.95 21.05 -13.97
N LYS A 100 4.92 21.67 -13.30
CA LYS A 100 6.27 21.10 -13.20
C LYS A 100 6.43 20.16 -12.01
N GLU A 101 5.53 20.25 -11.03
CA GLU A 101 5.60 19.38 -9.87
C GLU A 101 4.81 18.12 -10.12
N PRO A 102 5.38 16.96 -9.80
CA PRO A 102 4.64 15.71 -10.01
C PRO A 102 3.48 15.57 -9.02
N ASN A 103 2.48 14.82 -9.42
CA ASN A 103 1.46 14.40 -8.47
C ASN A 103 2.06 13.30 -7.61
N LEU A 104 1.66 13.28 -6.35
CA LEU A 104 2.10 12.24 -5.41
C LEU A 104 0.90 11.39 -5.02
N PHE A 105 1.17 10.13 -4.72
CA PHE A 105 0.16 9.23 -4.22
C PHE A 105 0.65 8.75 -2.86
N ALA A 106 -0.06 9.10 -1.80
CA ALA A 106 0.37 8.81 -0.44
C ALA A 106 -0.75 8.15 0.33
N GLY A 107 -0.40 7.23 1.22
CA GLY A 107 -1.42 6.54 1.95
C GLY A 107 -0.93 5.75 3.15
N ILE A 108 -1.90 5.09 3.76
CA ILE A 108 -1.69 4.26 4.93
C ILE A 108 -2.26 2.88 4.64
N LEU A 109 -1.47 1.87 4.93
CA LEU A 109 -1.90 0.49 4.86
C LEU A 109 -2.12 0.01 6.30
N THR A 110 -3.31 -0.52 6.60
CA THR A 110 -3.65 -0.96 7.95
C THR A 110 -3.96 -2.46 7.93
N ARG A 111 -3.37 -3.20 8.87
CA ARG A 111 -3.66 -4.63 9.00
C ARG A 111 -4.96 -4.78 9.79
N VAL A 112 -6.02 -5.18 9.08
CA VAL A 112 -7.35 -5.26 9.71
C VAL A 112 -7.63 -6.61 10.36
N ASP A 113 -6.81 -7.63 10.04
CA ASP A 113 -6.97 -8.92 10.71
C ASP A 113 -6.76 -8.80 12.21
N ASP A 114 -5.76 -8.01 12.61
CA ASP A 114 -5.47 -7.80 14.01
C ASP A 114 -6.66 -7.17 14.74
N ALA A 115 -7.31 -6.21 14.09
CA ALA A 115 -8.47 -5.55 14.67
C ALA A 115 -9.64 -6.52 14.80
N VAL A 116 -9.87 -7.34 13.78
CA VAL A 116 -10.96 -8.32 13.80
C VAL A 116 -10.74 -9.33 14.91
N ASN A 117 -9.52 -9.88 15.01
CA ASN A 117 -9.22 -10.84 16.06
C ASN A 117 -9.42 -10.26 17.45
N TYR A 118 -9.03 -9.03 17.61
CA TYR A 118 -9.19 -8.36 18.88
C TYR A 118 -10.66 -8.21 19.28
N GLU A 119 -11.49 -7.89 18.32
CA GLU A 119 -12.91 -7.70 18.57
C GLU A 119 -13.65 -8.98 18.92
N GLU A 120 -13.14 -10.11 18.46
CA GLU A 120 -13.77 -11.39 18.74
C GLU A 120 -13.62 -11.85 20.17
N ARG A 121 -12.83 -11.16 20.94
CA ARG A 121 -12.67 -11.48 22.34
C ARG A 121 -13.75 -10.80 23.17
#